data_9c959f466454473e24342829481f98ac
#
_entry.id   9c959f466454473e24342829481f98ac
#
_cell.length_a   1.000
_cell.length_b   1.000
_cell.length_c   1.000
_cell.angle_alpha   90.00
_cell.angle_beta   90.00
_cell.angle_gamma   90.00
#
_symmetry.space_group_name_H-M   'P 1'
#
loop_
_entity.id
_entity.type
_entity.pdbx_description
1 polymer ?
#
loop_
_entity_poly.entity_id
_entity_poly.type
_entity_poly.pdbx_seq_one_letter_code
_entity_poly.pdbx_strand_id
1 'polypeptide(L)'
;MKAPKQLTTIGILGAIAVALGALGAHALKNQLPGGLITVDQLNGFDTGVKYQMYHTLAMLLVVILRNTYPNKFFNLAYTLFLWGIILFSGSLYFLCTRGLTGMEWLRVLGPVTPIGGLCFVAGWLCMIVPVFKKG
;
A
#
# COMPACT_ATOMS: atom_id res chain seq x y z
N MET A 1 15.22 16.94 18.95
CA MET A 1 15.28 15.56 18.40
C MET A 1 14.96 15.61 16.90
N LYS A 2 15.81 15.04 16.05
CA LYS A 2 15.45 14.91 14.63
C LYS A 2 14.43 13.80 14.48
N ALA A 3 13.28 14.08 13.86
CA ALA A 3 12.29 13.07 13.53
C ALA A 3 12.94 11.97 12.67
N PRO A 4 12.64 10.69 12.94
CA PRO A 4 13.19 9.61 12.14
C PRO A 4 12.72 9.73 10.69
N LYS A 5 13.62 9.48 9.72
CA LYS A 5 13.31 9.54 8.28
C LYS A 5 12.08 8.69 7.88
N GLN A 6 11.81 7.63 8.64
CA GLN A 6 10.62 6.80 8.42
C GLN A 6 9.31 7.57 8.59
N LEU A 7 9.23 8.56 9.48
CA LEU A 7 8.02 9.37 9.64
C LEU A 7 7.74 10.23 8.41
N THR A 8 8.78 10.72 7.73
CA THR A 8 8.61 11.42 6.45
C THR A 8 8.02 10.50 5.39
N THR A 9 8.54 9.27 5.25
CA THR A 9 7.99 8.28 4.31
C THR A 9 6.53 7.96 4.62
N ILE A 10 6.21 7.72 5.89
CA ILE A 10 4.85 7.43 6.36
C ILE A 10 3.90 8.59 6.05
N GLY A 11 4.32 9.82 6.36
CA GLY A 11 3.52 11.02 6.08
C GLY A 11 3.24 11.20 4.59
N ILE A 12 4.26 11.02 3.74
CA ILE A 12 4.09 11.09 2.27
C ILE A 12 3.13 10.01 1.78
N LEU A 13 3.30 8.76 2.20
CA LEU A 13 2.41 7.66 1.79
C LEU A 13 0.96 7.88 2.24
N GLY A 14 0.76 8.38 3.45
CA GLY A 14 -0.57 8.73 3.94
C GLY A 14 -1.22 9.86 3.15
N ALA A 15 -0.48 10.94 2.89
CA ALA A 15 -0.96 12.06 2.07
C ALA A 15 -1.34 11.62 0.65
N ILE A 16 -0.50 10.78 0.02
CA ILE A 16 -0.78 10.21 -1.31
C ILE A 16 -2.04 9.34 -1.26
N ALA A 17 -2.22 8.50 -0.24
CA ALA A 17 -3.41 7.65 -0.11
C ALA A 17 -4.70 8.48 -0.03
N VAL A 18 -4.69 9.58 0.74
CA VAL A 18 -5.85 10.50 0.83
C VAL A 18 -6.12 11.16 -0.52
N ALA A 19 -5.08 11.68 -1.19
CA ALA A 19 -5.23 12.33 -2.50
C ALA A 19 -5.75 11.35 -3.56
N LEU A 20 -5.23 10.12 -3.62
CA LEU A 20 -5.71 9.09 -4.55
C LEU A 20 -7.12 8.62 -4.21
N GLY A 21 -7.49 8.55 -2.93
CA GLY A 21 -8.86 8.25 -2.50
C GLY A 21 -9.85 9.30 -3.00
N ALA A 22 -9.52 10.58 -2.89
CA ALA A 22 -10.32 11.67 -3.42
C ALA A 22 -10.42 11.60 -4.97
N LEU A 23 -9.30 11.31 -5.65
CA LEU A 23 -9.28 11.12 -7.11
C LEU A 23 -10.22 9.98 -7.54
N GLY A 24 -10.16 8.84 -6.87
CA GLY A 24 -11.02 7.68 -7.15
C GLY A 24 -12.50 7.99 -6.95
N ALA A 25 -12.84 8.62 -5.82
CA ALA A 25 -14.21 8.92 -5.45
C ALA A 25 -14.89 9.95 -6.38
N HIS A 26 -14.12 10.85 -6.98
CA HIS A 26 -14.64 11.93 -7.81
C HIS A 26 -14.24 11.77 -9.28
N ALA A 27 -12.98 11.95 -9.62
CA ALA A 27 -12.55 12.00 -11.02
C ALA A 27 -12.73 10.67 -11.75
N LEU A 28 -12.30 9.54 -11.15
CA LEU A 28 -12.43 8.23 -11.78
C LEU A 28 -13.87 7.75 -11.85
N LYS A 29 -14.65 7.97 -10.80
CA LYS A 29 -16.07 7.60 -10.77
C LYS A 29 -16.87 8.30 -11.87
N ASN A 30 -16.54 9.55 -12.19
CA ASN A 30 -17.18 10.31 -13.26
C ASN A 30 -16.89 9.76 -14.67
N GLN A 31 -15.91 8.86 -14.83
CA GLN A 31 -15.57 8.21 -16.10
C GLN A 31 -16.37 6.92 -16.35
N LEU A 32 -17.12 6.43 -15.36
CA LEU A 32 -17.96 5.24 -15.51
C LEU A 32 -18.98 5.32 -16.65
N PRO A 33 -19.77 6.42 -16.78
CA PRO A 33 -20.74 6.53 -17.86
C PRO A 33 -20.13 6.53 -19.26
N GLY A 34 -18.88 7.01 -19.39
CA GLY A 34 -18.13 7.03 -20.64
C GLY A 34 -17.46 5.70 -21.01
N GLY A 35 -17.52 4.69 -20.14
CA GLY A 35 -16.91 3.38 -20.35
C GLY A 35 -15.38 3.36 -20.34
N LEU A 36 -14.73 4.47 -19.97
CA LEU A 36 -13.26 4.55 -19.88
C LEU A 36 -12.71 3.81 -18.66
N ILE A 37 -13.53 3.57 -17.66
CA ILE A 37 -13.23 2.74 -16.48
C ILE A 37 -14.45 1.88 -16.17
N THR A 38 -14.24 0.66 -15.71
CA THR A 38 -15.31 -0.23 -15.25
C THR A 38 -15.50 -0.12 -13.74
N VAL A 39 -16.64 -0.60 -13.24
CA VAL A 39 -16.91 -0.69 -11.79
C VAL A 39 -15.84 -1.52 -11.10
N ASP A 40 -15.43 -2.64 -11.69
CA ASP A 40 -14.38 -3.50 -11.11
C ASP A 40 -13.03 -2.81 -11.05
N GLN A 41 -12.68 -2.01 -12.07
CA GLN A 41 -11.46 -1.21 -12.05
C GLN A 41 -11.52 -0.12 -10.98
N LEU A 42 -12.66 0.54 -10.81
CA LEU A 42 -12.83 1.53 -9.75
C LEU A 42 -12.70 0.89 -8.36
N ASN A 43 -13.31 -0.27 -8.15
CA ASN A 43 -13.19 -1.04 -6.91
C ASN A 43 -11.75 -1.50 -6.66
N GLY A 44 -11.03 -1.93 -7.70
CA GLY A 44 -9.62 -2.28 -7.62
C GLY A 44 -8.75 -1.09 -7.22
N PHE A 45 -9.00 0.09 -7.79
CA PHE A 45 -8.31 1.32 -7.41
C PHE A 45 -8.56 1.67 -5.93
N ASP A 46 -9.80 1.63 -5.47
CA ASP A 46 -10.19 1.87 -4.08
C ASP A 46 -9.53 0.87 -3.13
N THR A 47 -9.44 -0.41 -3.53
CA THR A 47 -8.69 -1.43 -2.79
C THR A 47 -7.23 -1.05 -2.65
N GLY A 48 -6.59 -0.58 -3.72
CA GLY A 48 -5.21 -0.08 -3.68
C GLY A 48 -5.04 1.05 -2.66
N VAL A 49 -5.94 2.02 -2.63
CA VAL A 49 -5.93 3.16 -1.70
C VAL A 49 -6.09 2.69 -0.25
N LYS A 50 -7.05 1.81 0.02
CA LYS A 50 -7.32 1.28 1.37
C LYS A 50 -6.13 0.51 1.90
N TYR A 51 -5.55 -0.38 1.10
CA TYR A 51 -4.39 -1.18 1.51
C TYR A 51 -3.15 -0.31 1.71
N GLN A 52 -2.96 0.73 0.89
CA GLN A 52 -1.90 1.71 1.14
C GLN A 52 -2.09 2.40 2.50
N MET A 53 -3.28 2.88 2.81
CA MET A 53 -3.53 3.55 4.10
C MET A 53 -3.38 2.60 5.28
N TYR A 54 -3.96 1.38 5.23
CA TYR A 54 -3.85 0.40 6.31
C TYR A 54 -2.40 0.07 6.64
N HIS A 55 -1.57 -0.17 5.61
CA HIS A 55 -0.18 -0.54 5.82
C HIS A 55 0.73 0.65 6.12
N THR A 56 0.36 1.86 5.70
CA THR A 56 1.00 3.10 6.16
C THR A 56 0.81 3.30 7.67
N LEU A 57 -0.39 3.03 8.19
CA LEU A 57 -0.65 3.05 9.63
C LEU A 57 0.07 1.90 10.36
N ALA A 58 0.13 0.71 9.76
CA ALA A 58 0.92 -0.39 10.30
C ALA A 58 2.41 -0.05 10.38
N MET A 59 2.96 0.65 9.37
CA MET A 59 4.36 1.15 9.39
C MET A 59 4.58 2.12 10.53
N LEU A 60 3.63 3.02 10.82
CA LEU A 60 3.70 3.94 11.97
C LEU A 60 3.74 3.15 13.28
N LEU A 61 2.85 2.17 13.44
CA LEU A 61 2.82 1.29 14.60
C LEU A 61 4.16 0.55 14.78
N VAL A 62 4.72 0.00 13.70
CA VAL A 62 6.02 -0.68 13.72
C VAL A 62 7.15 0.25 14.17
N VAL A 63 7.16 1.51 13.73
CA VAL A 63 8.16 2.50 14.16
C VAL A 63 8.05 2.78 15.66
N ILE A 64 6.84 2.87 16.21
CA ILE A 64 6.59 3.07 17.64
C ILE A 64 7.04 1.83 18.43
N LEU A 65 6.60 0.64 18.02
CA LEU A 65 6.93 -0.61 18.70
C LEU A 65 8.44 -0.89 18.73
N ARG A 66 9.12 -0.60 17.63
CA ARG A 66 10.59 -0.77 17.53
C ARG A 66 11.34 0.09 18.55
N ASN A 67 10.85 1.30 18.83
CA ASN A 67 11.48 2.20 19.79
C ASN A 67 11.28 1.70 21.24
N THR A 68 10.17 1.03 21.51
CA THR A 68 9.84 0.47 22.84
C THR A 68 10.43 -0.94 23.03
N TYR A 69 10.40 -1.73 21.97
CA TYR A 69 10.85 -3.13 21.97
C TYR A 69 11.83 -3.38 20.80
N PRO A 70 13.12 -2.99 20.92
CA PRO A 70 14.08 -3.12 19.83
C PRO A 70 14.19 -4.57 19.34
N ASN A 71 13.78 -4.81 18.09
CA ASN A 71 13.86 -6.12 17.47
C ASN A 71 14.01 -5.98 15.94
N LYS A 72 14.88 -6.80 15.34
CA LYS A 72 15.13 -6.78 13.89
C LYS A 72 13.90 -7.11 13.04
N PHE A 73 12.97 -7.89 13.56
CA PHE A 73 11.74 -8.25 12.84
C PHE A 73 10.81 -7.05 12.63
N PHE A 74 10.82 -6.03 13.49
CA PHE A 74 10.09 -4.78 13.23
C PHE A 74 10.69 -4.02 12.05
N ASN A 75 12.02 -4.00 11.90
CA ASN A 75 12.64 -3.37 10.73
C ASN A 75 12.27 -4.10 9.43
N LEU A 76 12.24 -5.44 9.48
CA LEU A 76 11.83 -6.27 8.36
C LEU A 76 10.35 -6.04 8.02
N ALA A 77 9.45 -6.00 9.03
CA ALA A 77 8.03 -5.71 8.83
C ALA A 77 7.82 -4.36 8.15
N TYR A 78 8.52 -3.30 8.59
CA TYR A 78 8.48 -1.99 7.95
C TYR A 78 8.85 -2.05 6.47
N THR A 79 9.94 -2.74 6.15
CA THR A 79 10.42 -2.89 4.76
C THR A 79 9.44 -3.69 3.91
N LEU A 80 8.86 -4.76 4.46
CA LEU A 80 7.85 -5.57 3.78
C LEU A 80 6.55 -4.80 3.53
N PHE A 81 6.09 -4.00 4.47
CA PHE A 81 4.92 -3.14 4.26
C PHE A 81 5.19 -2.09 3.20
N LEU A 82 6.37 -1.48 3.19
CA LEU A 82 6.74 -0.50 2.16
C LEU A 82 6.73 -1.13 0.75
N TRP A 83 7.39 -2.29 0.58
CA TRP A 83 7.37 -3.00 -0.70
C TRP A 83 5.98 -3.51 -1.07
N GLY A 84 5.21 -3.96 -0.07
CA GLY A 84 3.81 -4.33 -0.27
C GLY A 84 2.98 -3.17 -0.83
N ILE A 85 3.13 -1.96 -0.31
CA ILE A 85 2.45 -0.77 -0.84
C ILE A 85 2.87 -0.50 -2.28
N ILE A 86 4.17 -0.51 -2.56
CA ILE A 86 4.69 -0.24 -3.91
C ILE A 86 4.16 -1.29 -4.91
N LEU A 87 4.26 -2.57 -4.58
CA LEU A 87 3.90 -3.66 -5.50
C LEU A 87 2.39 -3.88 -5.58
N PHE A 88 1.67 -3.88 -4.45
CA PHE A 88 0.23 -4.13 -4.42
C PHE A 88 -0.57 -2.89 -4.84
N SER A 89 -0.49 -1.81 -4.08
CA SER A 89 -1.26 -0.60 -4.36
C SER A 89 -0.79 0.07 -5.64
N GLY A 90 0.52 0.16 -5.86
CA GLY A 90 1.09 0.73 -7.09
C GLY A 90 0.64 -0.01 -8.34
N SER A 91 0.68 -1.35 -8.37
CA SER A 91 0.20 -2.12 -9.51
C SER A 91 -1.30 -1.92 -9.77
N LEU A 92 -2.12 -1.87 -8.70
CA LEU A 92 -3.57 -1.64 -8.83
C LEU A 92 -3.88 -0.26 -9.43
N TYR A 93 -3.14 0.79 -9.05
CA TYR A 93 -3.34 2.12 -9.65
C TYR A 93 -3.14 2.10 -11.15
N PHE A 94 -2.07 1.49 -11.63
CA PHE A 94 -1.78 1.38 -13.07
C PHE A 94 -2.76 0.45 -13.78
N LEU A 95 -3.05 -0.72 -13.21
CA LEU A 95 -3.99 -1.68 -13.80
C LEU A 95 -5.39 -1.11 -13.96
N CYS A 96 -5.86 -0.38 -12.94
CA CYS A 96 -7.23 0.13 -12.93
C CYS A 96 -7.42 1.39 -13.79
N THR A 97 -6.35 2.14 -14.05
CA THR A 97 -6.40 3.36 -14.88
C THR A 97 -5.90 3.16 -16.32
N ARG A 98 -5.56 1.92 -16.71
CA ARG A 98 -5.02 1.64 -18.05
C ARG A 98 -5.92 2.07 -19.20
N GLY A 99 -7.25 1.95 -19.04
CA GLY A 99 -8.22 2.39 -20.05
C GLY A 99 -8.22 3.90 -20.25
N LEU A 100 -7.98 4.67 -19.18
CA LEU A 100 -7.88 6.13 -19.24
C LEU A 100 -6.58 6.61 -19.91
N THR A 101 -5.50 5.85 -19.70
CA THR A 101 -4.17 6.19 -20.23
C THR A 101 -3.92 5.61 -21.61
N GLY A 102 -4.79 4.70 -22.09
CA GLY A 102 -4.60 3.96 -23.34
C GLY A 102 -3.44 2.93 -23.28
N MET A 103 -2.90 2.67 -22.10
CA MET A 103 -1.74 1.80 -21.90
C MET A 103 -2.15 0.37 -21.55
N GLU A 104 -2.77 -0.35 -22.49
CA GLU A 104 -3.26 -1.71 -22.25
C GLU A 104 -2.14 -2.72 -21.91
N TRP A 105 -0.88 -2.43 -22.28
CA TRP A 105 0.28 -3.24 -21.91
C TRP A 105 0.49 -3.33 -20.39
N LEU A 106 -0.06 -2.37 -19.59
CA LEU A 106 0.01 -2.39 -18.12
C LEU A 106 -0.65 -3.65 -17.50
N ARG A 107 -1.41 -4.43 -18.26
CA ARG A 107 -1.92 -5.74 -17.82
C ARG A 107 -0.83 -6.70 -17.35
N VAL A 108 0.41 -6.52 -17.81
CA VAL A 108 1.58 -7.30 -17.35
C VAL A 108 1.83 -7.12 -15.84
N LEU A 109 1.33 -6.05 -15.22
CA LEU A 109 1.43 -5.83 -13.77
C LEU A 109 0.47 -6.70 -12.94
N GLY A 110 -0.45 -7.45 -13.56
CA GLY A 110 -1.36 -8.34 -12.86
C GLY A 110 -0.69 -9.27 -11.84
N PRO A 111 0.34 -10.02 -12.23
CA PRO A 111 1.07 -10.89 -11.31
C PRO A 111 1.85 -10.16 -10.20
N VAL A 112 2.11 -8.86 -10.34
CA VAL A 112 2.84 -8.05 -9.34
C VAL A 112 1.97 -7.81 -8.10
N THR A 113 0.67 -7.64 -8.29
CA THR A 113 -0.27 -7.39 -7.18
C THR A 113 -0.25 -8.50 -6.12
N PRO A 114 -0.39 -9.81 -6.44
CA PRO A 114 -0.31 -10.86 -5.43
C PRO A 114 1.07 -10.96 -4.76
N ILE A 115 2.17 -10.62 -5.45
CA ILE A 115 3.49 -10.55 -4.82
C ILE A 115 3.51 -9.48 -3.73
N GLY A 116 2.95 -8.30 -4.01
CA GLY A 116 2.77 -7.25 -3.00
C GLY A 116 1.90 -7.68 -1.82
N GLY A 117 0.83 -8.46 -2.10
CA GLY A 117 -0.01 -9.07 -1.06
C GLY A 117 0.76 -10.02 -0.15
N LEU A 118 1.63 -10.83 -0.70
CA LEU A 118 2.52 -11.70 0.08
C LEU A 118 3.50 -10.90 0.96
N CYS A 119 3.99 -9.76 0.48
CA CYS A 119 4.80 -8.85 1.30
C CYS A 119 4.02 -8.35 2.52
N PHE A 120 2.74 -8.00 2.34
CA PHE A 120 1.89 -7.60 3.46
C PHE A 120 1.71 -8.73 4.48
N VAL A 121 1.37 -9.93 4.03
CA VAL A 121 1.23 -11.11 4.92
C VAL A 121 2.52 -11.37 5.68
N ALA A 122 3.66 -11.40 4.99
CA ALA A 122 4.96 -11.61 5.62
C ALA A 122 5.29 -10.49 6.64
N GLY A 123 4.94 -9.23 6.33
CA GLY A 123 5.12 -8.10 7.25
C GLY A 123 4.34 -8.28 8.55
N TRP A 124 3.07 -8.69 8.47
CA TRP A 124 2.25 -8.98 9.64
C TRP A 124 2.79 -10.16 10.47
N LEU A 125 3.24 -11.23 9.80
CA LEU A 125 3.87 -12.37 10.48
C LEU A 125 5.16 -11.95 11.21
N CYS A 126 5.98 -11.08 10.61
CA CYS A 126 7.16 -10.54 11.28
C CYS A 126 6.85 -9.78 12.58
N MET A 127 5.67 -9.18 12.71
CA MET A 127 5.27 -8.49 13.94
C MET A 127 4.97 -9.46 15.09
N ILE A 128 4.63 -10.71 14.79
CA ILE A 128 4.30 -11.74 15.79
C ILE A 128 5.56 -12.40 16.35
N VAL A 129 6.61 -12.54 15.55
CA VAL A 129 7.84 -13.28 15.91
C VAL A 129 8.48 -12.82 17.23
N PRO A 130 8.55 -11.50 17.55
CA PRO A 130 9.12 -11.04 18.80
C PRO A 130 8.42 -11.56 20.05
N VAL A 131 7.10 -11.85 19.94
CA VAL A 131 6.29 -12.35 21.07
C VAL A 131 6.74 -13.75 21.49
N PHE A 132 7.13 -14.59 20.54
CA PHE A 132 7.54 -15.98 20.79
C PHE A 132 9.03 -16.14 21.14
N LYS A 133 9.84 -15.09 20.93
CA LYS A 133 11.28 -15.12 21.21
C LYS A 133 11.66 -14.58 22.60
N LYS A 134 10.69 -14.29 23.47
CA LYS A 134 10.94 -14.04 24.89
C LYS A 134 11.09 -15.39 25.62
N GLY A 135 12.21 -16.02 25.42
CA GLY A 135 12.73 -17.15 26.17
C GLY A 135 14.22 -16.97 26.36
#